data_679da0c45cee80cad9eb539cb7c64109
#
_entry.id   679da0c45cee80cad9eb539cb7c64109
#
_cell.length_a   1.000
_cell.length_b   1.000
_cell.length_c   1.000
_cell.angle_alpha   90.00
_cell.angle_beta   90.00
_cell.angle_gamma   90.00
#
_symmetry.space_group_name_H-M   'P 1'
#
loop_
_entity.id
_entity.type
_entity.pdbx_description
1 polymer ?
#
loop_
_entity_poly.entity_id
_entity_poly.type
_entity_poly.pdbx_seq_one_letter_code
_entity_poly.pdbx_strand_id
1 'polypeptide(L)'
;MLGKFGLWRHLVAASAIGGTALLAAIGVIGRGNIDERFESKVVTVTPAGSEGLRLREVVDEDFGTKDRHGYERLIPIDFGHPTDIEASSPDANADVDVTSFFDGDRIRLGDPNTTHTGQHRYILTYTLPDALVSTGKLALDIIGTDETFETGRFEVVVAGLNLLRPTCQAGGQGTSGGCTLQRDGDVYRAVISPLKPGQGITIRGTITGTIPVAQAADPPLPKRRADDRMALALATIPLGLISAGAVYATSRRSGRNVSSPAGPPMRRTDRCRSRPMMRRRGPMCEWWPTPRWMGWQRSSSCHRRGSSRGRARCC
;
A
#
# COMPACT_ATOMS: atom_id res chain seq x y z
N MET A 1 -30.43 -25.27 -45.19
CA MET A 1 -30.46 -25.40 -43.70
C MET A 1 -29.04 -25.35 -43.10
N LEU A 2 -28.37 -24.25 -43.29
CA LEU A 2 -26.96 -24.05 -42.89
C LEU A 2 -26.86 -22.87 -41.89
N GLY A 3 -27.48 -22.88 -40.80
CA GLY A 3 -27.43 -21.68 -39.95
C GLY A 3 -27.28 -21.92 -38.45
N LYS A 4 -27.81 -23.00 -37.92
CA LYS A 4 -27.93 -23.10 -36.45
C LYS A 4 -26.70 -23.66 -35.74
N PHE A 5 -25.92 -24.53 -36.36
CA PHE A 5 -24.72 -25.14 -35.74
C PHE A 5 -23.49 -24.22 -35.73
N GLY A 6 -23.36 -23.35 -36.73
CA GLY A 6 -22.25 -22.38 -36.77
C GLY A 6 -22.36 -21.29 -35.72
N LEU A 7 -23.57 -20.74 -35.56
CA LEU A 7 -23.85 -19.67 -34.60
C LEU A 7 -23.64 -20.12 -33.15
N TRP A 8 -24.04 -21.35 -32.80
CA TRP A 8 -23.90 -21.90 -31.44
C TRP A 8 -22.42 -22.09 -31.06
N ARG A 9 -21.58 -22.46 -32.01
CA ARG A 9 -20.12 -22.60 -31.79
C ARG A 9 -19.42 -21.27 -31.52
N HIS A 10 -19.83 -20.24 -32.22
CA HIS A 10 -19.31 -18.88 -31.98
C HIS A 10 -19.80 -18.32 -30.65
N LEU A 11 -21.03 -18.64 -30.23
CA LEU A 11 -21.58 -18.24 -28.94
C LEU A 11 -20.87 -18.94 -27.78
N VAL A 12 -20.55 -20.25 -27.88
CA VAL A 12 -19.81 -20.98 -26.86
C VAL A 12 -18.36 -20.49 -26.75
N ALA A 13 -17.70 -20.20 -27.87
CA ALA A 13 -16.35 -19.63 -27.86
C ALA A 13 -16.33 -18.20 -27.28
N ALA A 14 -17.29 -17.37 -27.64
CA ALA A 14 -17.44 -16.01 -27.13
C ALA A 14 -17.74 -16.00 -25.62
N SER A 15 -18.58 -16.92 -25.14
CA SER A 15 -18.89 -17.03 -23.72
C SER A 15 -17.70 -17.57 -22.89
N ALA A 16 -16.89 -18.47 -23.44
CA ALA A 16 -15.67 -18.96 -22.78
C ALA A 16 -14.60 -17.85 -22.67
N ILE A 17 -14.40 -17.06 -23.74
CA ILE A 17 -13.46 -15.93 -23.73
C ILE A 17 -13.98 -14.80 -22.85
N GLY A 18 -15.27 -14.48 -22.94
CA GLY A 18 -15.91 -13.47 -22.07
C GLY A 18 -15.89 -13.85 -20.59
N GLY A 19 -16.11 -15.12 -20.27
CA GLY A 19 -16.06 -15.66 -18.91
C GLY A 19 -14.66 -15.59 -18.30
N THR A 20 -13.62 -15.94 -19.05
CA THR A 20 -12.23 -15.83 -18.57
C THR A 20 -11.76 -14.40 -18.44
N ALA A 21 -12.15 -13.51 -19.35
CA ALA A 21 -11.86 -12.08 -19.25
C ALA A 21 -12.60 -11.43 -18.06
N LEU A 22 -13.85 -11.82 -17.80
CA LEU A 22 -14.62 -11.35 -16.66
C LEU A 22 -14.02 -11.83 -15.32
N LEU A 23 -13.61 -13.11 -15.23
CA LEU A 23 -12.96 -13.65 -14.03
C LEU A 23 -11.60 -12.99 -13.79
N ALA A 24 -10.83 -12.71 -14.83
CA ALA A 24 -9.59 -11.95 -14.73
C ALA A 24 -9.84 -10.51 -14.29
N ALA A 25 -10.86 -9.84 -14.84
CA ALA A 25 -11.27 -8.50 -14.44
C ALA A 25 -11.77 -8.44 -12.99
N ILE A 26 -12.59 -9.40 -12.56
CA ILE A 26 -13.06 -9.50 -11.17
C ILE A 26 -11.87 -9.78 -10.23
N GLY A 27 -10.91 -10.61 -10.63
CA GLY A 27 -9.68 -10.86 -9.87
C GLY A 27 -8.79 -9.62 -9.75
N VAL A 28 -8.83 -8.72 -10.71
CA VAL A 28 -8.08 -7.44 -10.67
C VAL A 28 -8.85 -6.35 -9.93
N ILE A 29 -10.17 -6.26 -10.12
CA ILE A 29 -11.03 -5.23 -9.52
C ILE A 29 -11.41 -5.58 -8.07
N GLY A 30 -11.58 -6.86 -7.74
CA GLY A 30 -11.91 -7.32 -6.38
C GLY A 30 -10.77 -7.25 -5.37
N ARG A 31 -9.57 -6.91 -5.80
CA ARG A 31 -8.45 -6.52 -4.94
C ARG A 31 -8.43 -5.00 -4.85
N GLY A 32 -9.32 -4.48 -4.01
CA GLY A 32 -9.21 -3.12 -3.53
C GLY A 32 -7.75 -2.84 -3.15
N ASN A 33 -7.29 -1.62 -3.33
CA ASN A 33 -6.05 -1.14 -2.72
C ASN A 33 -5.96 -1.78 -1.35
N ILE A 34 -4.91 -2.57 -1.09
CA ILE A 34 -4.61 -2.97 0.28
C ILE A 34 -4.33 -1.64 0.94
N ASP A 35 -5.26 -1.20 1.79
CA ASP A 35 -5.13 0.08 2.45
C ASP A 35 -3.92 0.01 3.36
N GLU A 36 -3.15 1.08 3.35
CA GLU A 36 -2.02 1.30 4.23
C GLU A 36 -2.45 1.14 5.68
N ARG A 37 -1.68 0.39 6.46
CA ARG A 37 -1.98 0.11 7.86
C ARG A 37 -0.74 -0.31 8.60
N PHE A 38 -0.82 -0.24 9.92
CA PHE A 38 0.16 -0.87 10.79
C PHE A 38 -0.29 -2.30 11.11
N GLU A 39 0.53 -3.29 10.81
CA GLU A 39 0.28 -4.67 11.24
C GLU A 39 0.48 -4.79 12.74
N SER A 40 1.57 -4.22 13.26
CA SER A 40 1.84 -4.12 14.68
C SER A 40 2.64 -2.87 15.04
N LYS A 41 2.38 -2.33 16.23
CA LYS A 41 3.23 -1.33 16.91
C LYS A 41 3.50 -1.80 18.33
N VAL A 42 4.76 -1.84 18.73
CA VAL A 42 5.18 -2.10 20.11
C VAL A 42 5.95 -0.89 20.58
N VAL A 43 5.44 -0.22 21.61
CA VAL A 43 6.09 0.94 22.22
C VAL A 43 6.56 0.56 23.62
N THR A 44 7.87 0.57 23.81
CA THR A 44 8.52 0.32 25.11
C THR A 44 8.93 1.66 25.72
N VAL A 45 8.46 1.91 26.94
CA VAL A 45 8.74 3.11 27.71
C VAL A 45 9.67 2.75 28.86
N THR A 46 10.79 3.43 28.97
CA THR A 46 11.79 3.24 30.04
C THR A 46 12.21 4.59 30.62
N PRO A 47 12.67 4.65 31.88
CA PRO A 47 13.22 5.90 32.43
C PRO A 47 14.51 6.29 31.69
N ALA A 48 14.71 7.58 31.43
CA ALA A 48 15.91 8.18 30.87
C ALA A 48 16.45 9.21 31.86
N GLY A 49 17.38 8.77 32.71
CA GLY A 49 17.88 9.62 33.78
C GLY A 49 16.81 9.93 34.85
N SER A 50 16.84 11.15 35.39
CA SER A 50 15.97 11.58 36.49
C SER A 50 14.67 12.24 36.05
N GLU A 51 14.60 12.73 34.83
CA GLU A 51 13.51 13.61 34.39
C GLU A 51 12.85 13.21 33.07
N GLY A 52 13.47 12.34 32.30
CA GLY A 52 12.99 11.95 30.98
C GLY A 52 12.49 10.52 30.89
N LEU A 53 11.84 10.23 29.79
CA LEU A 53 11.45 8.89 29.35
C LEU A 53 12.04 8.59 27.99
N ARG A 54 12.65 7.39 27.86
CA ARG A 54 13.10 6.85 26.57
C ARG A 54 12.00 5.96 26.01
N LEU A 55 11.62 6.24 24.79
CA LEU A 55 10.65 5.45 24.06
C LEU A 55 11.36 4.69 22.95
N ARG A 56 11.01 3.42 22.80
CA ARG A 56 11.44 2.59 21.69
C ARG A 56 10.20 2.03 20.99
N GLU A 57 10.00 2.42 19.75
CA GLU A 57 8.90 1.99 18.90
C GLU A 57 9.40 0.96 17.88
N VAL A 58 8.79 -0.22 17.85
CA VAL A 58 8.97 -1.22 16.80
C VAL A 58 7.68 -1.25 16.00
N VAL A 59 7.75 -0.83 14.75
CA VAL A 59 6.59 -0.60 13.89
C VAL A 59 6.70 -1.52 12.68
N ASP A 60 5.70 -2.37 12.49
CA ASP A 60 5.50 -3.16 11.28
C ASP A 60 4.40 -2.50 10.45
N GLU A 61 4.78 -1.84 9.38
CA GLU A 61 3.88 -1.09 8.51
C GLU A 61 3.70 -1.82 7.17
N ASP A 62 2.46 -1.89 6.70
CA ASP A 62 2.11 -2.39 5.38
C ASP A 62 1.60 -1.23 4.53
N PHE A 63 2.44 -0.75 3.62
CA PHE A 63 2.09 0.29 2.65
C PHE A 63 1.15 -0.22 1.56
N GLY A 64 0.89 -1.53 1.54
CA GLY A 64 0.08 -2.15 0.50
C GLY A 64 0.68 -1.95 -0.88
N THR A 65 -0.06 -1.28 -1.74
CA THR A 65 0.39 -0.96 -3.12
C THR A 65 0.80 0.50 -3.29
N LYS A 66 0.82 1.27 -2.20
CA LYS A 66 1.20 2.68 -2.25
C LYS A 66 2.71 2.83 -2.17
N ASP A 67 3.26 3.73 -2.97
CA ASP A 67 4.65 4.14 -2.89
C ASP A 67 4.81 5.10 -1.72
N ARG A 68 5.63 4.72 -0.72
CA ARG A 68 5.95 5.52 0.46
C ARG A 68 7.46 5.66 0.62
N HIS A 69 7.88 6.79 1.17
CA HIS A 69 9.31 7.05 1.43
C HIS A 69 9.78 6.51 2.78
N GLY A 70 8.89 5.91 3.57
CA GLY A 70 9.18 5.32 4.87
C GLY A 70 8.15 5.67 5.92
N TYR A 71 8.52 5.50 7.20
CA TYR A 71 7.66 5.72 8.36
C TYR A 71 7.72 7.18 8.84
N GLU A 72 6.60 7.71 9.31
CA GLU A 72 6.49 9.05 9.89
C GLU A 72 5.85 9.01 11.28
N ARG A 73 6.44 9.76 12.23
CA ARG A 73 5.97 9.88 13.60
C ARG A 73 5.83 11.34 13.99
N LEU A 74 4.65 11.74 14.46
CA LEU A 74 4.41 13.04 15.07
C LEU A 74 4.52 12.92 16.60
N ILE A 75 5.31 13.79 17.22
CA ILE A 75 5.52 13.83 18.67
C ILE A 75 5.08 15.21 19.15
N PRO A 76 4.03 15.28 20.00
CA PRO A 76 3.56 16.56 20.57
C PRO A 76 4.63 17.22 21.43
N ILE A 77 4.64 18.55 21.47
CA ILE A 77 5.59 19.36 22.25
C ILE A 77 5.41 19.25 23.76
N ASP A 78 4.30 18.68 24.22
CA ASP A 78 3.94 18.61 25.65
C ASP A 78 5.01 17.95 26.54
N PHE A 79 5.89 17.14 25.95
CA PHE A 79 6.97 16.43 26.64
C PHE A 79 8.37 16.94 26.25
N GLY A 80 8.44 18.17 25.68
CA GLY A 80 9.66 18.75 25.11
C GLY A 80 10.00 18.19 23.74
N HIS A 81 11.01 18.80 23.10
CA HIS A 81 11.53 18.29 21.84
C HIS A 81 12.24 16.95 22.07
N PRO A 82 11.98 15.92 21.24
CA PRO A 82 12.64 14.63 21.38
C PRO A 82 14.15 14.78 21.15
N THR A 83 14.93 14.07 21.97
CA THR A 83 16.39 14.00 21.89
C THR A 83 16.83 12.55 21.70
N ASP A 84 18.15 12.32 21.46
CA ASP A 84 18.75 11.00 21.33
C ASP A 84 17.98 10.12 20.31
N ILE A 85 17.63 10.71 19.16
CA ILE A 85 16.82 10.07 18.13
C ILE A 85 17.71 9.10 17.37
N GLU A 86 17.36 7.82 17.40
CA GLU A 86 18.04 6.72 16.71
C GLU A 86 16.99 5.93 15.91
N ALA A 87 17.33 5.55 14.70
CA ALA A 87 16.47 4.73 13.87
C ALA A 87 17.21 3.60 13.17
N SER A 88 16.48 2.52 12.89
CA SER A 88 16.98 1.40 12.09
C SER A 88 15.83 0.67 11.43
N SER A 89 16.13 -0.05 10.35
CA SER A 89 15.23 -0.97 9.68
C SER A 89 16.00 -2.18 9.18
N PRO A 90 15.46 -3.40 9.31
CA PRO A 90 16.11 -4.60 8.77
C PRO A 90 15.96 -4.74 7.25
N ASP A 91 15.02 -4.02 6.62
CA ASP A 91 14.60 -4.24 5.23
C ASP A 91 14.25 -2.97 4.44
N ALA A 92 14.48 -1.77 5.03
CA ALA A 92 14.29 -0.49 4.36
C ALA A 92 15.39 0.51 4.79
N ASN A 93 15.45 1.67 4.13
CA ASN A 93 16.24 2.79 4.60
C ASN A 93 15.56 3.42 5.83
N ALA A 94 16.34 3.82 6.84
CA ALA A 94 15.86 4.44 8.06
C ALA A 94 16.63 5.74 8.38
N ASP A 95 17.03 6.49 7.34
CA ASP A 95 17.62 7.82 7.53
C ASP A 95 16.64 8.73 8.25
N VAL A 96 17.14 9.44 9.27
CA VAL A 96 16.30 10.26 10.15
C VAL A 96 16.27 11.70 9.62
N ASP A 97 15.05 12.21 9.39
CA ASP A 97 14.79 13.62 9.12
C ASP A 97 13.80 14.16 10.16
N VAL A 98 14.19 15.22 10.88
CA VAL A 98 13.38 15.85 11.92
C VAL A 98 12.96 17.24 11.48
N THR A 99 11.66 17.48 11.48
CA THR A 99 11.09 18.79 11.20
C THR A 99 10.28 19.26 12.40
N SER A 100 10.71 20.36 13.03
CA SER A 100 10.01 20.94 14.18
C SER A 100 8.93 21.91 13.72
N PHE A 101 7.77 21.82 14.38
CA PHE A 101 6.63 22.68 14.21
C PHE A 101 6.28 23.35 15.55
N PHE A 102 5.32 24.26 15.54
CA PHE A 102 4.87 24.95 16.75
C PHE A 102 4.25 24.02 17.79
N ASP A 103 3.61 22.95 17.37
CA ASP A 103 2.84 22.01 18.18
C ASP A 103 3.53 20.66 18.39
N GLY A 104 4.72 20.46 17.82
CA GLY A 104 5.49 19.23 17.98
C GLY A 104 6.54 19.02 16.93
N ASP A 105 7.10 17.82 16.92
CA ASP A 105 8.13 17.40 15.97
C ASP A 105 7.62 16.24 15.11
N ARG A 106 7.96 16.31 13.83
CA ARG A 106 7.77 15.22 12.89
C ARG A 106 9.12 14.53 12.64
N ILE A 107 9.19 13.28 12.98
CA ILE A 107 10.33 12.41 12.68
C ILE A 107 9.94 11.53 11.50
N ARG A 108 10.69 11.62 10.41
CA ARG A 108 10.53 10.74 9.24
C ARG A 108 11.74 9.81 9.15
N LEU A 109 11.48 8.53 8.90
CA LEU A 109 12.47 7.49 8.70
C LEU A 109 12.38 7.02 7.25
N GLY A 110 13.46 7.20 6.48
CA GLY A 110 13.53 6.77 5.08
C GLY A 110 14.25 7.78 4.19
N ASP A 111 14.53 7.37 2.96
CA ASP A 111 15.17 8.20 1.94
C ASP A 111 14.08 8.89 1.10
N PRO A 112 14.11 10.24 0.96
CA PRO A 112 13.14 10.97 0.14
C PRO A 112 13.20 10.61 -1.35
N ASN A 113 14.28 9.99 -1.82
CA ASN A 113 14.46 9.60 -3.22
C ASN A 113 14.12 8.13 -3.49
N THR A 114 13.83 7.35 -2.45
CA THR A 114 13.51 5.93 -2.56
C THR A 114 12.11 5.66 -2.06
N THR A 115 11.32 4.87 -2.80
CA THR A 115 9.99 4.46 -2.38
C THR A 115 9.94 2.97 -2.09
N HIS A 116 9.08 2.60 -1.15
CA HIS A 116 8.82 1.25 -0.71
C HIS A 116 7.33 0.93 -0.81
N THR A 117 7.00 -0.34 -1.06
CA THR A 117 5.63 -0.88 -1.07
C THR A 117 5.60 -2.17 -0.26
N GLY A 118 4.43 -2.55 0.26
CA GLY A 118 4.29 -3.77 1.08
C GLY A 118 4.77 -3.58 2.51
N GLN A 119 5.20 -4.67 3.16
CA GLN A 119 5.48 -4.69 4.59
C GLN A 119 6.95 -4.38 4.89
N HIS A 120 7.16 -3.40 5.78
CA HIS A 120 8.47 -3.00 6.27
C HIS A 120 8.45 -2.81 7.78
N ARG A 121 9.60 -3.10 8.43
CA ARG A 121 9.80 -2.83 9.85
C ARG A 121 10.67 -1.61 10.05
N TYR A 122 10.20 -0.70 10.91
CA TYR A 122 10.96 0.44 11.39
C TYR A 122 11.12 0.36 12.89
N ILE A 123 12.28 0.74 13.37
CA ILE A 123 12.61 0.83 14.79
C ILE A 123 13.06 2.26 15.05
N LEU A 124 12.31 2.97 15.89
CA LEU A 124 12.58 4.34 16.29
C LEU A 124 12.79 4.39 17.79
N THR A 125 13.87 5.03 18.21
CA THR A 125 14.16 5.27 19.63
C THR A 125 14.40 6.76 19.83
N TYR A 126 13.83 7.33 20.87
CA TYR A 126 13.98 8.75 21.23
C TYR A 126 13.74 8.97 22.71
N THR A 127 14.22 10.09 23.24
CA THR A 127 14.04 10.52 24.62
C THR A 127 13.11 11.73 24.66
N LEU A 128 12.11 11.67 25.53
CA LEU A 128 11.22 12.80 25.88
C LEU A 128 11.77 13.42 27.19
N PRO A 129 12.48 14.57 27.10
CA PRO A 129 13.21 15.11 28.25
C PRO A 129 12.29 15.62 29.35
N ASP A 130 11.12 16.15 29.01
CA ASP A 130 10.19 16.81 29.96
C ASP A 130 9.04 15.87 30.39
N ALA A 131 9.17 14.56 30.17
CA ALA A 131 8.14 13.58 30.56
C ALA A 131 8.03 13.36 32.09
N LEU A 132 8.80 14.09 32.88
CA LEU A 132 8.66 14.35 34.32
C LEU A 132 8.54 13.11 35.22
N VAL A 133 9.47 12.18 35.10
CA VAL A 133 9.60 11.05 36.06
C VAL A 133 9.86 11.56 37.48
N SER A 134 10.56 12.70 37.65
CA SER A 134 10.91 13.31 38.93
C SER A 134 9.69 13.76 39.75
N THR A 135 8.54 14.07 39.12
CA THR A 135 7.32 14.44 39.85
C THR A 135 6.60 13.28 40.52
N GLY A 136 7.07 12.04 40.31
CA GLY A 136 6.41 10.84 40.76
C GLY A 136 5.10 10.51 40.05
N LYS A 137 4.77 11.23 38.98
CA LYS A 137 3.56 10.99 38.18
C LYS A 137 3.94 10.63 36.73
N LEU A 138 3.40 9.54 36.27
CA LEU A 138 3.41 9.18 34.84
C LEU A 138 2.07 9.61 34.24
N ALA A 139 2.09 10.42 33.20
CA ALA A 139 0.93 10.77 32.39
C ALA A 139 1.46 10.97 30.97
N LEU A 140 1.44 9.91 30.17
CA LEU A 140 2.09 9.88 28.85
C LEU A 140 1.09 9.47 27.79
N ASP A 141 0.94 10.29 26.78
CA ASP A 141 0.24 9.97 25.56
C ASP A 141 1.20 9.20 24.65
N ILE A 142 0.96 7.89 24.55
CA ILE A 142 1.79 6.97 23.74
C ILE A 142 1.57 7.23 22.26
N ILE A 143 0.30 7.45 21.88
CA ILE A 143 -0.10 7.79 20.51
C ILE A 143 -1.32 8.70 20.59
N GLY A 144 -1.33 9.75 19.77
CA GLY A 144 -2.42 10.71 19.71
C GLY A 144 -3.63 10.17 18.92
N THR A 145 -4.72 10.93 18.97
CA THR A 145 -5.93 10.64 18.18
C THR A 145 -5.84 11.10 16.72
N ASP A 146 -4.71 11.62 16.31
CA ASP A 146 -4.38 12.03 14.95
C ASP A 146 -3.92 10.88 14.05
N GLU A 147 -3.73 9.66 14.63
CA GLU A 147 -3.38 8.47 13.86
C GLU A 147 -4.47 8.14 12.84
N THR A 148 -4.10 8.13 11.57
CA THR A 148 -5.03 7.96 10.44
C THR A 148 -5.15 6.52 9.96
N PHE A 149 -4.25 5.64 10.39
CA PHE A 149 -4.21 4.23 9.98
C PHE A 149 -4.62 3.30 11.12
N GLU A 150 -5.27 2.21 10.75
CA GLU A 150 -5.55 1.14 11.69
C GLU A 150 -4.26 0.42 12.08
N THR A 151 -4.11 0.12 13.38
CA THR A 151 -3.06 -0.77 13.88
C THR A 151 -3.67 -2.10 14.29
N GLY A 152 -3.30 -3.17 13.61
CA GLY A 152 -3.83 -4.52 13.87
C GLY A 152 -3.56 -5.00 15.30
N ARG A 153 -2.35 -4.74 15.82
CA ARG A 153 -1.96 -5.00 17.21
C ARG A 153 -1.10 -3.87 17.73
N PHE A 154 -1.60 -3.16 18.72
CA PHE A 154 -0.84 -2.15 19.45
C PHE A 154 -0.47 -2.68 20.84
N GLU A 155 0.79 -2.58 21.22
CA GLU A 155 1.28 -3.05 22.51
C GLU A 155 2.11 -1.95 23.18
N VAL A 156 1.78 -1.64 24.44
CA VAL A 156 2.54 -0.75 25.29
C VAL A 156 3.25 -1.58 26.35
N VAL A 157 4.55 -1.36 26.50
CA VAL A 157 5.37 -1.98 27.53
C VAL A 157 6.01 -0.87 28.37
N VAL A 158 5.75 -0.82 29.66
CA VAL A 158 6.42 0.09 30.59
C VAL A 158 7.39 -0.73 31.42
N ALA A 159 8.67 -0.46 31.26
CA ALA A 159 9.74 -1.17 31.96
C ALA A 159 10.59 -0.20 32.79
N GLY A 160 11.22 -0.68 33.83
CA GLY A 160 12.11 0.12 34.67
C GLY A 160 11.42 1.03 35.66
N LEU A 161 10.08 1.00 35.75
CA LEU A 161 9.28 1.82 36.65
C LEU A 161 8.39 0.93 37.54
N ASN A 162 8.33 1.26 38.86
CA ASN A 162 7.28 0.76 39.73
C ASN A 162 6.13 1.74 39.71
N LEU A 163 4.95 1.28 39.30
CA LEU A 163 3.73 2.10 39.24
C LEU A 163 2.72 1.68 40.28
N LEU A 164 2.22 2.68 41.02
CA LEU A 164 1.04 2.54 41.87
C LEU A 164 -0.20 3.02 41.11
N ARG A 165 -1.26 2.20 41.11
CA ARG A 165 -2.52 2.46 40.40
C ARG A 165 -2.30 2.77 38.90
N PRO A 166 -1.61 1.89 38.18
CA PRO A 166 -1.44 2.09 36.76
C PRO A 166 -2.79 2.04 36.05
N THR A 167 -3.00 2.96 35.12
CA THR A 167 -4.21 3.03 34.30
C THR A 167 -3.83 3.18 32.84
N CYS A 168 -4.69 2.68 31.95
CA CYS A 168 -4.59 2.82 30.52
C CYS A 168 -5.92 3.30 29.98
N GLN A 169 -5.88 4.24 29.04
CA GLN A 169 -7.03 4.74 28.31
C GLN A 169 -6.74 4.58 26.82
N ALA A 170 -7.65 3.97 26.09
CA ALA A 170 -7.57 3.85 24.64
C ALA A 170 -8.91 4.23 24.02
N GLY A 171 -8.88 5.08 23.00
CA GLY A 171 -10.09 5.53 22.32
C GLY A 171 -9.98 6.94 21.77
N GLY A 172 -11.10 7.49 21.33
CA GLY A 172 -11.20 8.88 20.87
C GLY A 172 -11.02 9.88 22.00
N GLN A 173 -10.92 11.16 21.65
CA GLN A 173 -10.73 12.24 22.62
C GLN A 173 -11.83 12.21 23.71
N GLY A 174 -11.42 12.28 24.98
CA GLY A 174 -12.33 12.26 26.12
C GLY A 174 -12.90 10.89 26.53
N THR A 175 -12.48 9.80 25.88
CA THR A 175 -12.88 8.43 26.24
C THR A 175 -12.16 7.99 27.51
N SER A 176 -12.85 7.23 28.35
CA SER A 176 -12.25 6.57 29.51
C SER A 176 -12.31 5.05 29.33
N GLY A 177 -11.22 4.35 29.72
CA GLY A 177 -11.12 2.89 29.56
C GLY A 177 -10.57 2.48 28.20
N GLY A 178 -11.02 1.33 27.65
CA GLY A 178 -10.57 0.81 26.35
C GLY A 178 -9.30 -0.02 26.41
N CYS A 179 -8.48 0.07 27.46
CA CYS A 179 -7.33 -0.79 27.70
C CYS A 179 -7.09 -1.02 29.19
N THR A 180 -6.24 -1.99 29.49
CA THR A 180 -5.81 -2.30 30.86
C THR A 180 -4.30 -2.48 30.88
N LEU A 181 -3.63 -1.71 31.73
CA LEU A 181 -2.18 -1.85 31.96
C LEU A 181 -1.97 -2.87 33.08
N GLN A 182 -1.55 -4.07 32.74
CA GLN A 182 -1.35 -5.17 33.67
C GLN A 182 0.13 -5.39 33.96
N ARG A 183 0.45 -5.78 35.19
CA ARG A 183 1.81 -6.17 35.56
C ARG A 183 2.09 -7.57 35.01
N ASP A 184 3.19 -7.72 34.29
CA ASP A 184 3.71 -8.95 33.71
C ASP A 184 5.20 -9.07 34.10
N GLY A 185 5.47 -9.76 35.23
CA GLY A 185 6.80 -9.80 35.83
C GLY A 185 7.27 -8.42 36.28
N ASP A 186 8.38 -7.95 35.69
CA ASP A 186 9.02 -6.67 35.99
C ASP A 186 8.58 -5.53 35.08
N VAL A 187 7.59 -5.78 34.20
CA VAL A 187 7.06 -4.78 33.27
C VAL A 187 5.54 -4.63 33.45
N TYR A 188 5.02 -3.51 32.95
CA TYR A 188 3.58 -3.35 32.77
C TYR A 188 3.28 -3.41 31.28
N ARG A 189 2.22 -4.11 30.90
CA ARG A 189 1.85 -4.37 29.52
C ARG A 189 0.39 -4.08 29.28
N ALA A 190 0.11 -3.41 28.15
CA ALA A 190 -1.24 -3.24 27.62
C ALA A 190 -1.26 -3.63 26.15
N VAL A 191 -2.30 -4.34 25.72
CA VAL A 191 -2.48 -4.75 24.33
C VAL A 191 -3.86 -4.32 23.86
N ILE A 192 -3.91 -3.66 22.71
CA ILE A 192 -5.13 -3.24 22.03
C ILE A 192 -5.12 -3.84 20.63
N SER A 193 -6.20 -4.50 20.23
CA SER A 193 -6.28 -5.15 18.93
C SER A 193 -7.72 -5.23 18.43
N PRO A 194 -8.06 -4.53 17.34
CA PRO A 194 -7.27 -3.48 16.69
C PRO A 194 -7.35 -2.12 17.41
N LEU A 195 -6.38 -1.25 17.19
CA LEU A 195 -6.47 0.18 17.44
C LEU A 195 -6.97 0.86 16.16
N LYS A 196 -8.13 1.48 16.21
CA LYS A 196 -8.77 2.08 15.04
C LYS A 196 -8.24 3.49 14.75
N PRO A 197 -8.33 3.98 13.50
CA PRO A 197 -8.04 5.37 13.19
C PRO A 197 -8.77 6.35 14.11
N GLY A 198 -8.10 7.41 14.52
CA GLY A 198 -8.66 8.42 15.44
C GLY A 198 -8.71 7.99 16.91
N GLN A 199 -8.09 6.87 17.27
CA GLN A 199 -7.95 6.42 18.65
C GLN A 199 -6.53 6.64 19.15
N GLY A 200 -6.41 7.30 20.29
CA GLY A 200 -5.15 7.49 21.02
C GLY A 200 -5.02 6.53 22.20
N ILE A 201 -3.83 6.46 22.77
CA ILE A 201 -3.52 5.67 23.98
C ILE A 201 -2.76 6.54 24.97
N THR A 202 -3.31 6.69 26.17
CA THR A 202 -2.70 7.38 27.30
C THR A 202 -2.47 6.39 28.44
N ILE A 203 -1.26 6.39 29.02
CA ILE A 203 -0.95 5.66 30.25
C ILE A 203 -0.74 6.61 31.40
N ARG A 204 -1.21 6.21 32.61
CA ARG A 204 -1.05 7.02 33.84
C ARG A 204 -0.72 6.13 35.03
N GLY A 205 -0.04 6.72 36.00
CA GLY A 205 0.27 6.04 37.26
C GLY A 205 1.10 6.92 38.18
N THR A 206 1.27 6.48 39.41
CA THR A 206 2.22 7.11 40.35
C THR A 206 3.50 6.29 40.36
N ILE A 207 4.63 6.93 40.08
CA ILE A 207 5.95 6.29 40.09
C ILE A 207 6.39 6.19 41.55
N THR A 208 6.64 4.98 42.03
CA THR A 208 7.08 4.74 43.42
C THR A 208 8.56 4.33 43.51
N GLY A 209 9.21 4.13 42.36
CA GLY A 209 10.63 3.81 42.29
C GLY A 209 11.00 3.31 40.88
N THR A 210 12.29 3.10 40.68
CA THR A 210 12.85 2.51 39.47
C THR A 210 13.35 1.11 39.76
N ILE A 211 13.30 0.24 38.77
CA ILE A 211 13.84 -1.13 38.79
C ILE A 211 14.82 -1.31 37.63
N PRO A 212 15.80 -2.20 37.74
CA PRO A 212 16.68 -2.49 36.60
C PRO A 212 15.88 -2.94 35.38
N VAL A 213 16.21 -2.38 34.22
CA VAL A 213 15.55 -2.72 32.96
C VAL A 213 16.29 -3.90 32.33
N ALA A 214 15.63 -5.03 32.19
CA ALA A 214 16.07 -6.05 31.24
C ALA A 214 15.67 -5.59 29.83
N GLN A 215 16.61 -5.54 28.90
CA GLN A 215 16.31 -5.21 27.51
C GLN A 215 15.35 -6.25 26.93
N ALA A 216 14.14 -5.83 26.65
CA ALA A 216 13.16 -6.71 26.02
C ALA A 216 13.64 -7.04 24.60
N ALA A 217 13.56 -8.32 24.23
CA ALA A 217 13.82 -8.74 22.85
C ALA A 217 12.77 -8.13 21.92
N ASP A 218 13.19 -7.77 20.71
CA ASP A 218 12.27 -7.31 19.68
C ASP A 218 11.24 -8.39 19.34
N PRO A 219 10.01 -8.00 19.04
CA PRO A 219 9.01 -8.94 18.56
C PRO A 219 9.52 -9.63 17.28
N PRO A 220 9.15 -10.91 17.05
CA PRO A 220 9.53 -11.58 15.81
C PRO A 220 8.98 -10.80 14.61
N LEU A 221 9.70 -10.87 13.48
CA LEU A 221 9.23 -10.25 12.23
C LEU A 221 7.87 -10.84 11.85
N PRO A 222 6.89 -10.00 11.44
CA PRO A 222 5.62 -10.50 10.95
C PRO A 222 5.86 -11.39 9.72
N LYS A 223 5.02 -12.41 9.58
CA LYS A 223 5.04 -13.21 8.35
C LYS A 223 4.67 -12.30 7.19
N ARG A 224 5.57 -12.15 6.23
CA ARG A 224 5.26 -11.44 4.97
C ARG A 224 4.00 -12.06 4.38
N ARG A 225 3.03 -11.24 4.05
CA ARG A 225 1.88 -11.67 3.26
C ARG A 225 2.43 -12.19 1.94
N ALA A 226 2.13 -13.45 1.64
CA ALA A 226 2.43 -13.98 0.31
C ALA A 226 1.79 -13.02 -0.70
N ASP A 227 2.59 -12.60 -1.68
CA ASP A 227 2.07 -11.77 -2.77
C ASP A 227 1.12 -12.65 -3.61
N ASP A 228 -0.14 -12.72 -3.15
CA ASP A 228 -1.20 -13.52 -3.78
C ASP A 228 -1.40 -13.21 -5.26
N ARG A 229 -0.85 -12.08 -5.74
CA ARG A 229 -0.86 -11.70 -7.14
C ARG A 229 -0.09 -12.71 -7.98
N MET A 230 1.09 -13.14 -7.50
CA MET A 230 1.91 -14.13 -8.18
C MET A 230 1.25 -15.51 -8.15
N ALA A 231 0.67 -15.91 -7.03
CA ALA A 231 -0.07 -17.15 -6.90
C ALA A 231 -1.30 -17.18 -7.82
N LEU A 232 -2.04 -16.06 -7.92
CA LEU A 232 -3.20 -15.96 -8.81
C LEU A 232 -2.81 -15.89 -10.29
N ALA A 233 -1.75 -15.18 -10.64
CA ALA A 233 -1.21 -15.15 -12.00
C ALA A 233 -0.78 -16.55 -12.45
N LEU A 234 -0.08 -17.29 -11.59
CA LEU A 234 0.33 -18.67 -11.85
C LEU A 234 -0.86 -19.65 -11.94
N ALA A 235 -1.94 -19.40 -11.22
CA ALA A 235 -3.16 -20.22 -11.29
C ALA A 235 -4.01 -19.92 -12.54
N THR A 236 -3.99 -18.69 -13.06
CA THR A 236 -4.79 -18.31 -14.24
C THR A 236 -4.16 -18.74 -15.57
N ILE A 237 -2.82 -18.85 -15.64
CA ILE A 237 -2.10 -19.29 -16.85
C ILE A 237 -2.52 -20.72 -17.29
N PRO A 238 -2.53 -21.75 -16.42
CA PRO A 238 -2.94 -23.10 -16.85
C PRO A 238 -4.42 -23.17 -17.24
N LEU A 239 -5.30 -22.41 -16.59
CA LEU A 239 -6.72 -22.34 -16.97
C LEU A 239 -6.91 -21.72 -18.36
N GLY A 240 -6.15 -20.69 -18.70
CA GLY A 240 -6.13 -20.10 -20.04
C GLY A 240 -5.62 -21.06 -21.11
N LEU A 241 -4.56 -21.82 -20.83
CA LEU A 241 -4.01 -22.82 -21.74
C LEU A 241 -4.95 -24.02 -21.96
N ILE A 242 -5.63 -24.50 -20.90
CA ILE A 242 -6.61 -25.59 -20.99
C ILE A 242 -7.81 -25.15 -21.84
N SER A 243 -8.32 -23.93 -21.64
CA SER A 243 -9.45 -23.42 -22.43
C SER A 243 -9.08 -23.21 -23.89
N ALA A 244 -7.90 -22.67 -24.19
CA ALA A 244 -7.39 -22.52 -25.54
C ALA A 244 -7.17 -23.88 -26.23
N GLY A 245 -6.62 -24.86 -25.50
CA GLY A 245 -6.43 -26.23 -25.96
C GLY A 245 -7.76 -26.93 -26.29
N ALA A 246 -8.78 -26.77 -25.45
CA ALA A 246 -10.11 -27.30 -25.68
C ALA A 246 -10.78 -26.71 -26.92
N VAL A 247 -10.69 -25.39 -27.12
CA VAL A 247 -11.19 -24.69 -28.33
C VAL A 247 -10.46 -25.17 -29.58
N TYR A 248 -9.13 -25.30 -29.51
CA TYR A 248 -8.32 -25.80 -30.61
C TYR A 248 -8.67 -27.25 -30.99
N ALA A 249 -8.81 -28.14 -29.99
CA ALA A 249 -9.15 -29.55 -30.19
C ALA A 249 -10.56 -29.72 -30.82
N THR A 250 -11.53 -28.93 -30.37
CA THR A 250 -12.90 -28.95 -30.93
C THR A 250 -12.95 -28.39 -32.35
N SER A 251 -12.19 -27.33 -32.66
CA SER A 251 -12.11 -26.78 -34.00
C SER A 251 -11.45 -27.75 -34.99
N ARG A 252 -10.41 -28.45 -34.54
CA ARG A 252 -9.73 -29.47 -35.37
C ARG A 252 -10.59 -30.71 -35.69
N ARG A 253 -11.39 -31.17 -34.69
CA ARG A 253 -12.34 -32.30 -34.89
C ARG A 253 -13.47 -31.93 -35.86
N SER A 254 -13.92 -30.69 -35.87
CA SER A 254 -14.99 -30.25 -36.78
C SER A 254 -14.53 -30.00 -38.19
N GLY A 255 -13.25 -29.72 -38.42
CA GLY A 255 -12.67 -29.56 -39.77
C GLY A 255 -12.48 -30.85 -40.54
N ARG A 256 -12.51 -32.02 -39.87
CA ARG A 256 -12.30 -33.32 -40.54
C ARG A 256 -13.57 -33.94 -41.14
N ASN A 257 -14.75 -33.39 -40.87
CA ASN A 257 -16.03 -33.97 -41.35
C ASN A 257 -16.65 -33.20 -42.55
N VAL A 258 -15.91 -32.31 -43.20
CA VAL A 258 -16.35 -31.74 -44.49
C VAL A 258 -15.78 -32.62 -45.62
N SER A 259 -16.39 -33.81 -45.80
CA SER A 259 -16.28 -34.48 -47.09
C SER A 259 -16.97 -33.59 -48.11
N SER A 260 -16.22 -33.07 -49.04
CA SER A 260 -16.77 -32.35 -50.19
C SER A 260 -17.75 -33.27 -50.91
N PRO A 261 -19.02 -32.88 -51.12
CA PRO A 261 -19.87 -33.59 -52.06
C PRO A 261 -19.25 -33.50 -53.44
N ALA A 262 -19.03 -34.66 -54.06
CA ALA A 262 -18.56 -34.77 -55.41
C ALA A 262 -19.50 -33.94 -56.34
N GLY A 263 -18.99 -32.84 -56.87
CA GLY A 263 -19.71 -32.03 -57.83
C GLY A 263 -19.94 -32.81 -59.13
N PRO A 264 -21.06 -32.55 -59.83
CA PRO A 264 -21.36 -33.25 -61.08
C PRO A 264 -20.28 -32.94 -62.13
N PRO A 265 -20.00 -33.89 -63.07
CA PRO A 265 -18.97 -33.73 -64.05
C PRO A 265 -19.25 -32.55 -64.99
N MET A 266 -18.35 -31.58 -65.00
CA MET A 266 -18.39 -30.48 -65.97
C MET A 266 -18.20 -31.01 -67.38
N ARG A 267 -19.23 -30.82 -68.26
CA ARG A 267 -19.13 -31.00 -69.67
C ARG A 267 -18.14 -29.95 -70.23
N ARG A 268 -17.08 -30.46 -70.88
CA ARG A 268 -16.16 -29.67 -71.64
C ARG A 268 -16.93 -29.07 -72.88
N THR A 269 -17.02 -27.75 -72.95
CA THR A 269 -17.26 -27.07 -74.21
C THR A 269 -16.14 -26.06 -74.40
N ASP A 270 -15.28 -26.44 -75.34
CA ASP A 270 -14.30 -25.57 -75.89
C ASP A 270 -14.92 -24.35 -76.56
N ARG A 271 -14.46 -23.18 -76.22
CA ARG A 271 -14.40 -22.03 -77.15
C ARG A 271 -13.40 -20.98 -76.62
N CYS A 272 -12.19 -21.11 -77.21
CA CYS A 272 -11.25 -19.98 -77.31
C CYS A 272 -11.90 -18.80 -78.05
N ARG A 273 -11.86 -17.63 -77.45
CA ARG A 273 -11.93 -16.37 -78.19
C ARG A 273 -11.00 -15.35 -77.56
N SER A 274 -9.87 -15.19 -78.18
CA SER A 274 -8.88 -14.13 -78.09
C SER A 274 -9.56 -12.75 -78.34
N ARG A 275 -9.29 -11.75 -77.53
CA ARG A 275 -9.19 -10.35 -77.96
C ARG A 275 -8.34 -9.52 -76.95
N PRO A 276 -7.78 -8.36 -77.40
CA PRO A 276 -6.41 -7.98 -77.04
C PRO A 276 -6.33 -6.80 -76.02
N MET A 277 -5.09 -6.58 -75.65
CA MET A 277 -4.52 -5.47 -74.90
C MET A 277 -5.20 -4.11 -75.08
N MET A 278 -5.42 -3.40 -73.97
CA MET A 278 -5.24 -1.95 -73.96
C MET A 278 -4.58 -1.51 -72.65
N ARG A 279 -3.41 -0.98 -72.82
CA ARG A 279 -2.54 -0.27 -71.90
C ARG A 279 -3.21 1.06 -71.50
N ARG A 280 -3.36 1.35 -70.25
CA ARG A 280 -3.31 2.74 -69.79
C ARG A 280 -2.60 2.85 -68.46
N ARG A 281 -1.63 3.74 -68.47
CA ARG A 281 -0.82 4.24 -67.35
C ARG A 281 -1.61 5.32 -66.57
N GLY A 282 -1.26 5.42 -65.27
CA GLY A 282 -1.26 6.67 -64.51
C GLY A 282 -2.08 6.66 -63.24
N PRO A 283 -1.82 7.56 -62.32
CA PRO A 283 -0.64 7.58 -61.46
C PRO A 283 -0.97 7.37 -59.97
N MET A 284 0.08 7.16 -59.21
CA MET A 284 0.10 7.17 -57.74
C MET A 284 -0.57 8.38 -57.13
N CYS A 285 -1.31 8.15 -56.04
CA CYS A 285 -1.49 9.13 -54.97
C CYS A 285 -1.34 8.40 -53.65
N GLU A 286 -0.17 8.61 -53.04
CA GLU A 286 0.07 8.38 -51.62
C GLU A 286 -0.76 9.35 -50.80
N TRP A 287 -1.50 8.84 -49.84
CA TRP A 287 -2.00 9.63 -48.74
C TRP A 287 -1.73 8.90 -47.44
N TRP A 288 -0.77 9.41 -46.65
CA TRP A 288 -0.56 9.10 -45.26
C TRP A 288 -1.27 10.16 -44.41
N PRO A 289 -2.08 9.82 -43.42
CA PRO A 289 -2.49 10.77 -42.40
C PRO A 289 -1.58 10.70 -41.18
N THR A 290 -0.95 11.81 -40.85
CA THR A 290 -0.24 12.06 -39.61
C THR A 290 -1.22 12.21 -38.45
N PRO A 291 -0.94 11.66 -37.26
CA PRO A 291 -1.75 11.92 -36.07
C PRO A 291 -1.38 13.27 -35.43
N ARG A 292 -2.38 14.10 -35.29
CA ARG A 292 -2.35 15.38 -34.59
C ARG A 292 -2.32 15.15 -33.09
N TRP A 293 -1.26 15.59 -32.41
CA TRP A 293 -1.21 15.72 -30.94
C TRP A 293 -1.96 16.95 -30.52
N MET A 294 -2.99 16.80 -29.68
CA MET A 294 -3.67 17.88 -29.01
C MET A 294 -2.85 18.35 -27.80
N GLY A 295 -2.49 19.64 -27.84
CA GLY A 295 -1.81 20.31 -26.74
C GLY A 295 -2.72 20.55 -25.56
N TRP A 296 -2.19 20.32 -24.38
CA TRP A 296 -2.77 20.77 -23.11
C TRP A 296 -2.34 22.20 -22.84
N GLN A 297 -3.31 23.12 -22.86
CA GLN A 297 -3.13 24.48 -22.36
C GLN A 297 -3.16 24.46 -20.83
N ARG A 298 -2.06 24.86 -20.23
CA ARG A 298 -2.03 25.27 -18.81
C ARG A 298 -2.56 26.70 -18.71
N SER A 299 -3.68 26.88 -18.02
CA SER A 299 -4.13 28.19 -17.58
C SER A 299 -3.45 28.55 -16.26
N SER A 300 -2.48 29.45 -16.31
CA SER A 300 -1.90 30.09 -15.13
C SER A 300 -2.69 31.37 -14.83
N SER A 301 -3.49 31.37 -13.76
CA SER A 301 -4.09 32.56 -13.19
C SER A 301 -3.10 33.25 -12.24
N CYS A 302 -2.52 34.35 -12.70
CA CYS A 302 -1.79 35.30 -11.87
C CYS A 302 -2.80 36.17 -11.10
N HIS A 303 -2.80 36.08 -9.78
CA HIS A 303 -3.47 37.06 -8.92
C HIS A 303 -2.50 38.20 -8.58
N ARG A 304 -2.80 39.38 -9.12
CA ARG A 304 -2.10 40.64 -8.85
C ARG A 304 -2.62 41.23 -7.53
N ARG A 305 -1.77 41.33 -6.50
CA ARG A 305 -1.92 42.36 -5.47
C ARG A 305 -0.69 43.26 -5.51
N GLY A 306 -0.95 44.53 -5.70
CA GLY A 306 0.07 45.54 -5.78
C GLY A 306 0.65 45.91 -4.43
N SER A 307 1.91 46.31 -4.43
CA SER A 307 2.46 47.51 -3.79
C SER A 307 3.97 47.57 -4.04
N SER A 308 4.34 48.68 -4.71
CA SER A 308 5.57 49.48 -4.63
C SER A 308 6.96 48.84 -4.53
N ARG A 309 7.74 49.13 -5.61
CA ARG A 309 9.18 49.34 -5.67
C ARG A 309 10.09 48.09 -5.56
N GLY A 310 10.73 47.76 -6.68
CA GLY A 310 11.97 46.98 -6.70
C GLY A 310 12.11 46.09 -7.92
N ARG A 311 12.89 46.53 -8.85
CA ARG A 311 13.42 45.94 -10.10
C ARG A 311 13.35 44.44 -10.22
N ALA A 312 12.63 43.97 -11.24
CA ALA A 312 12.68 42.64 -11.79
C ALA A 312 13.98 42.43 -12.60
N ARG A 313 14.62 41.27 -12.37
CA ARG A 313 15.46 40.63 -13.38
C ARG A 313 14.84 39.26 -13.64
N CYS A 314 14.41 39.04 -14.87
CA CYS A 314 14.11 37.71 -15.41
C CYS A 314 15.41 37.02 -15.81
N CYS A 315 15.57 35.79 -15.42
CA CYS A 315 16.26 34.76 -16.16
C CYS A 315 15.34 33.54 -16.22
#